data_0f15c8c45cb4f4fe66c26783fcdd9694
#
_entry.id   0f15c8c45cb4f4fe66c26783fcdd9694
#
_cell.length_a   1.000
_cell.length_b   1.000
_cell.length_c   1.000
_cell.angle_alpha   90.00
_cell.angle_beta   90.00
_cell.angle_gamma   90.00
#
_symmetry.space_group_name_H-M   'P 1'
#
loop_
_entity.id
_entity.type
_entity.pdbx_description
1 polymer ?
#
loop_
_entity_poly.entity_id
_entity_poly.type
_entity_poly.pdbx_seq_one_letter_code
_entity_poly.pdbx_strand_id
1 'polypeptide(L)'
;MEGRGKYNSPKKQREIEQKISQYSVTSENNYSKVIYCFDCDKQDSKEDDRKFLEKAKKYCKEHEYEFVWFCKDVEDVYLGKQVDRSEKTKEAVRFKKNNLIKKIDSKNLVAQTYKAKTSNIMKVLDRYEELNRNV
;
A
#
# COMPACT_ATOMS: atom_id res chain seq x y z
N MET A 1 3.33 -19.35 1.86
CA MET A 1 3.85 -18.39 0.91
C MET A 1 4.79 -17.44 1.58
N GLU A 2 6.04 -17.59 1.23
CA GLU A 2 7.12 -16.95 1.98
C GLU A 2 7.11 -15.43 1.90
N GLY A 3 6.68 -14.85 0.78
CA GLY A 3 6.71 -13.41 0.59
C GLY A 3 5.61 -12.62 1.27
N ARG A 4 4.57 -13.28 1.77
CA ARG A 4 3.38 -12.61 2.27
C ARG A 4 3.10 -12.81 3.74
N GLY A 5 3.62 -13.88 4.34
CA GLY A 5 3.17 -14.36 5.63
C GLY A 5 3.70 -13.61 6.84
N LYS A 6 4.47 -12.55 6.66
CA LYS A 6 5.22 -11.94 7.76
C LYS A 6 4.69 -10.61 8.27
N TYR A 7 3.62 -10.07 7.67
CA TYR A 7 3.11 -8.75 8.04
C TYR A 7 2.60 -8.69 9.50
N ASN A 8 2.11 -9.81 10.03
CA ASN A 8 1.52 -9.89 11.36
C ASN A 8 2.36 -10.70 12.34
N SER A 9 3.64 -10.94 12.06
CA SER A 9 4.50 -11.70 12.94
C SER A 9 4.85 -10.90 14.21
N PRO A 10 5.19 -11.58 15.33
CA PRO A 10 5.66 -10.90 16.54
C PRO A 10 6.89 -10.04 16.28
N LYS A 11 7.80 -10.50 15.42
CA LYS A 11 8.97 -9.73 15.02
C LYS A 11 8.59 -8.43 14.34
N LYS A 12 7.64 -8.48 13.39
CA LYS A 12 7.18 -7.29 12.66
C LYS A 12 6.50 -6.32 13.61
N GLN A 13 5.71 -6.82 14.54
CA GLN A 13 5.04 -5.99 15.52
C GLN A 13 6.05 -5.25 16.40
N ARG A 14 7.11 -5.91 16.83
CA ARG A 14 8.18 -5.26 17.62
C ARG A 14 8.90 -4.18 16.82
N GLU A 15 9.17 -4.44 15.53
CA GLU A 15 9.80 -3.46 14.66
C GLU A 15 8.95 -2.19 14.52
N ILE A 16 7.64 -2.34 14.38
CA ILE A 16 6.70 -1.23 14.29
C ILE A 16 6.70 -0.45 15.60
N GLU A 17 6.60 -1.12 16.71
CA GLU A 17 6.59 -0.49 18.04
C GLU A 17 7.86 0.29 18.32
N GLN A 18 9.01 -0.25 17.93
CA GLN A 18 10.30 0.44 18.07
C GLN A 18 10.33 1.72 17.25
N LYS A 19 9.85 1.69 16.02
CA LYS A 19 9.82 2.88 15.19
C LYS A 19 8.88 3.95 15.71
N ILE A 20 7.71 3.56 16.20
CA ILE A 20 6.76 4.49 16.80
C ILE A 20 7.40 5.17 18.01
N SER A 21 8.03 4.38 18.87
CA SER A 21 8.72 4.90 20.06
C SER A 21 9.85 5.86 19.68
N GLN A 22 10.63 5.52 18.65
CA GLN A 22 11.73 6.34 18.18
C GLN A 22 11.27 7.70 17.68
N TYR A 23 10.18 7.76 16.94
CA TYR A 23 9.65 9.01 16.42
C TYR A 23 8.94 9.86 17.47
N SER A 24 8.33 9.25 18.47
CA SER A 24 7.62 9.98 19.51
C SER A 24 8.54 10.76 20.43
N VAL A 25 9.84 10.40 20.53
CA VAL A 25 10.81 11.12 21.36
C VAL A 25 11.27 12.44 20.74
N THR A 26 11.03 12.65 19.45
CA THR A 26 11.53 13.83 18.74
C THR A 26 10.62 15.04 18.83
N SER A 27 9.36 14.85 19.21
CA SER A 27 8.41 15.95 19.39
C SER A 27 7.23 15.51 20.25
N GLU A 28 6.81 16.36 21.18
CA GLU A 28 5.69 16.08 22.06
C GLU A 28 4.35 15.94 21.31
N ASN A 29 4.24 16.56 20.15
CA ASN A 29 3.01 16.54 19.34
C ASN A 29 3.03 15.52 18.21
N ASN A 30 4.11 14.73 18.10
CA ASN A 30 4.17 13.70 17.07
C ASN A 30 3.30 12.52 17.45
N TYR A 31 2.46 12.12 16.52
CA TYR A 31 1.82 10.82 16.60
C TYR A 31 2.18 10.04 15.32
N SER A 32 2.16 8.72 15.39
CA SER A 32 2.53 7.86 14.27
C SER A 32 1.31 7.09 13.81
N LYS A 33 1.20 6.92 12.50
CA LYS A 33 0.18 6.08 11.90
C LYS A 33 0.86 5.02 11.04
N VAL A 34 0.42 3.79 11.19
CA VAL A 34 0.95 2.66 10.41
C VAL A 34 0.06 2.44 9.20
N ILE A 35 0.69 2.36 8.03
CA ILE A 35 0.00 2.09 6.78
C ILE A 35 0.60 0.81 6.19
N TYR A 36 -0.25 -0.20 5.99
CA TYR A 36 0.14 -1.43 5.31
C TYR A 36 -0.30 -1.38 3.86
N CYS A 37 0.60 -1.74 2.97
CA CYS A 37 0.33 -1.79 1.53
C CYS A 37 0.42 -3.23 1.04
N PHE A 38 -0.58 -3.69 0.30
CA PHE A 38 -0.65 -5.05 -0.21
C PHE A 38 -0.98 -5.05 -1.70
N ASP A 39 -0.41 -5.99 -2.42
CA ASP A 39 -0.83 -6.27 -3.78
C ASP A 39 -2.00 -7.25 -3.76
N CYS A 40 -3.02 -6.99 -4.58
CA CYS A 40 -4.19 -7.87 -4.66
C CYS A 40 -3.90 -9.19 -5.35
N ASP A 41 -2.86 -9.23 -6.16
CA ASP A 41 -2.47 -10.40 -6.96
C ASP A 41 -3.67 -10.94 -7.75
N LYS A 42 -4.05 -12.18 -7.56
CA LYS A 42 -5.13 -12.84 -8.29
C LYS A 42 -6.39 -13.04 -7.45
N GLN A 43 -6.73 -12.05 -6.63
CA GLN A 43 -7.87 -12.15 -5.73
C GLN A 43 -9.20 -12.41 -6.45
N ASP A 44 -9.32 -11.98 -7.69
CA ASP A 44 -10.52 -12.19 -8.50
C ASP A 44 -10.68 -13.62 -8.98
N SER A 45 -9.59 -14.40 -9.06
CA SER A 45 -9.61 -15.77 -9.55
C SER A 45 -9.06 -16.80 -8.58
N LYS A 46 -8.37 -16.39 -7.52
CA LYS A 46 -7.80 -17.28 -6.51
C LYS A 46 -8.36 -16.99 -5.14
N GLU A 47 -9.03 -17.98 -4.57
CA GLU A 47 -9.64 -17.86 -3.25
C GLU A 47 -8.62 -17.61 -2.15
N ASP A 48 -7.43 -18.22 -2.24
CA ASP A 48 -6.37 -18.01 -1.26
C ASP A 48 -5.90 -16.55 -1.22
N ASP A 49 -5.79 -15.91 -2.37
CA ASP A 49 -5.40 -14.51 -2.45
C ASP A 49 -6.49 -13.60 -1.86
N ARG A 50 -7.75 -13.93 -2.10
CA ARG A 50 -8.87 -13.20 -1.53
C ARG A 50 -8.92 -13.33 -0.02
N LYS A 51 -8.76 -14.53 0.50
CA LYS A 51 -8.73 -14.79 1.94
C LYS A 51 -7.58 -14.05 2.61
N PHE A 52 -6.42 -14.02 1.96
CA PHE A 52 -5.27 -13.28 2.46
C PHE A 52 -5.60 -11.79 2.61
N LEU A 53 -6.20 -11.19 1.58
CA LEU A 53 -6.55 -9.77 1.64
C LEU A 53 -7.57 -9.47 2.73
N GLU A 54 -8.56 -10.32 2.90
CA GLU A 54 -9.58 -10.13 3.95
C GLU A 54 -8.98 -10.25 5.34
N LYS A 55 -8.07 -11.19 5.55
CA LYS A 55 -7.35 -11.33 6.82
C LYS A 55 -6.48 -10.11 7.10
N ALA A 56 -5.76 -9.63 6.09
CA ALA A 56 -4.90 -8.47 6.23
C ALA A 56 -5.71 -7.20 6.55
N LYS A 57 -6.84 -7.03 5.87
CA LYS A 57 -7.74 -5.91 6.12
C LYS A 57 -8.29 -5.94 7.55
N LYS A 58 -8.70 -7.12 8.02
CA LYS A 58 -9.20 -7.29 9.39
C LYS A 58 -8.12 -7.00 10.41
N TYR A 59 -6.91 -7.50 10.19
CA TYR A 59 -5.76 -7.25 11.05
C TYR A 59 -5.49 -5.75 11.18
N CYS A 60 -5.47 -5.04 10.06
CA CYS A 60 -5.26 -3.59 10.07
C CYS A 60 -6.35 -2.86 10.84
N LYS A 61 -7.61 -3.26 10.66
CA LYS A 61 -8.73 -2.67 11.37
C LYS A 61 -8.63 -2.88 12.87
N GLU A 62 -8.28 -4.09 13.30
CA GLU A 62 -8.15 -4.42 14.72
C GLU A 62 -7.03 -3.65 15.42
N HIS A 63 -5.98 -3.30 14.67
CA HIS A 63 -4.83 -2.57 15.20
C HIS A 63 -4.90 -1.07 14.93
N GLU A 64 -5.99 -0.60 14.32
CA GLU A 64 -6.16 0.80 13.90
C GLU A 64 -5.07 1.23 12.92
N TYR A 65 -4.63 0.32 12.07
CA TYR A 65 -3.72 0.59 10.97
C TYR A 65 -4.49 0.88 9.70
N GLU A 66 -3.92 1.66 8.79
CA GLU A 66 -4.50 1.87 7.48
C GLU A 66 -4.17 0.69 6.55
N PHE A 67 -5.14 0.33 5.72
CA PHE A 67 -5.02 -0.74 4.75
C PHE A 67 -5.06 -0.16 3.35
N VAL A 68 -3.94 -0.25 2.62
CA VAL A 68 -3.82 0.20 1.23
C VAL A 68 -3.58 -1.01 0.34
N TRP A 69 -4.27 -1.05 -0.79
CA TRP A 69 -4.15 -2.14 -1.74
C TRP A 69 -3.90 -1.62 -3.15
N PHE A 70 -3.23 -2.43 -3.96
CA PHE A 70 -2.94 -2.15 -5.36
C PHE A 70 -3.39 -3.34 -6.20
N CYS A 71 -4.26 -3.13 -7.15
CA CYS A 71 -4.84 -4.21 -7.93
C CYS A 71 -4.39 -4.16 -9.40
N LYS A 72 -3.69 -5.17 -9.91
CA LYS A 72 -3.34 -6.39 -9.15
C LYS A 72 -2.12 -6.20 -8.25
N ASP A 73 -1.19 -5.40 -8.69
CA ASP A 73 0.02 -5.05 -7.97
C ASP A 73 0.35 -3.58 -8.22
N VAL A 74 1.38 -3.08 -7.55
CA VAL A 74 1.75 -1.67 -7.64
C VAL A 74 2.17 -1.29 -9.07
N GLU A 75 2.84 -2.18 -9.78
CA GLU A 75 3.26 -1.93 -11.17
C GLU A 75 2.06 -1.81 -12.10
N ASP A 76 1.06 -2.66 -11.94
CA ASP A 76 -0.15 -2.60 -12.75
C ASP A 76 -0.89 -1.27 -12.55
N VAL A 77 -0.95 -0.79 -11.32
CA VAL A 77 -1.60 0.49 -10.99
C VAL A 77 -0.86 1.68 -11.61
N TYR A 78 0.45 1.76 -11.41
CA TYR A 78 1.22 2.93 -11.81
C TYR A 78 1.70 2.90 -13.26
N LEU A 79 1.98 1.72 -13.80
CA LEU A 79 2.45 1.57 -15.18
C LEU A 79 1.34 1.21 -16.17
N GLY A 80 0.19 0.76 -15.66
CA GLY A 80 -0.94 0.36 -16.48
C GLY A 80 -0.70 -0.92 -17.27
N LYS A 81 0.29 -1.72 -16.87
CA LYS A 81 0.65 -2.97 -17.54
C LYS A 81 1.33 -3.91 -16.57
N GLN A 82 1.29 -5.20 -16.89
CA GLN A 82 2.07 -6.19 -16.16
C GLN A 82 3.54 -6.06 -16.51
N VAL A 83 4.40 -6.21 -15.52
CA VAL A 83 5.84 -6.09 -15.68
C VAL A 83 6.51 -7.36 -15.17
N ASP A 84 7.37 -7.96 -15.99
CA ASP A 84 8.14 -9.12 -15.59
C ASP A 84 9.09 -8.77 -14.46
N ARG A 85 9.33 -9.74 -13.58
CA ARG A 85 10.18 -9.55 -12.42
C ARG A 85 11.56 -8.97 -12.77
N SER A 86 12.13 -9.42 -13.90
CA SER A 86 13.43 -8.94 -14.37
C SER A 86 13.42 -7.47 -14.82
N GLU A 87 12.24 -6.92 -15.14
CA GLU A 87 12.09 -5.57 -15.66
C GLU A 87 11.61 -4.55 -14.62
N LYS A 88 11.22 -5.00 -13.42
CA LYS A 88 10.63 -4.12 -12.41
C LYS A 88 11.51 -2.96 -12.00
N THR A 89 12.79 -3.20 -11.76
CA THR A 89 13.73 -2.14 -11.36
C THR A 89 13.91 -1.13 -12.48
N LYS A 90 14.07 -1.62 -13.71
CA LYS A 90 14.22 -0.77 -14.89
C LYS A 90 13.00 0.13 -15.12
N GLU A 91 11.81 -0.45 -15.00
CA GLU A 91 10.57 0.31 -15.17
C GLU A 91 10.37 1.33 -14.05
N ALA A 92 10.75 0.99 -12.81
CA ALA A 92 10.67 1.92 -11.70
C ALA A 92 11.57 3.13 -11.91
N VAL A 93 12.79 2.93 -12.40
CA VAL A 93 13.73 4.01 -12.71
C VAL A 93 13.16 4.89 -13.84
N ARG A 94 12.63 4.27 -14.89
CA ARG A 94 12.00 4.97 -16.01
C ARG A 94 10.81 5.81 -15.54
N PHE A 95 9.96 5.26 -14.69
CA PHE A 95 8.80 5.94 -14.14
C PHE A 95 9.20 7.22 -13.41
N LYS A 96 10.19 7.11 -12.53
CA LYS A 96 10.68 8.25 -11.76
C LYS A 96 11.35 9.30 -12.66
N LYS A 97 12.22 8.86 -13.57
CA LYS A 97 12.96 9.73 -14.47
C LYS A 97 12.04 10.56 -15.35
N ASN A 98 10.99 9.95 -15.89
CA ASN A 98 10.06 10.60 -16.80
C ASN A 98 8.87 11.23 -16.08
N ASN A 99 8.87 11.22 -14.74
CA ASN A 99 7.81 11.83 -13.93
C ASN A 99 6.40 11.33 -14.33
N LEU A 100 6.29 10.04 -14.58
CA LEU A 100 5.06 9.43 -15.07
C LEU A 100 3.92 9.43 -14.05
N ILE A 101 4.23 9.73 -12.78
CA ILE A 101 3.21 9.86 -11.74
C ILE A 101 2.14 10.89 -12.12
N LYS A 102 2.51 11.92 -12.85
CA LYS A 102 1.58 12.97 -13.30
C LYS A 102 0.57 12.49 -14.34
N LYS A 103 0.80 11.35 -14.96
CA LYS A 103 -0.07 10.80 -15.99
C LYS A 103 -1.11 9.83 -15.47
N ILE A 104 -1.06 9.51 -14.18
CA ILE A 104 -1.99 8.57 -13.57
C ILE A 104 -3.32 9.27 -13.34
N ASP A 105 -4.40 8.62 -13.76
CA ASP A 105 -5.75 9.12 -13.48
C ASP A 105 -6.03 8.98 -11.99
N SER A 106 -6.23 10.09 -11.29
CA SER A 106 -6.47 10.09 -9.86
C SER A 106 -7.71 9.30 -9.45
N LYS A 107 -8.67 9.13 -10.34
CA LYS A 107 -9.86 8.30 -10.07
C LYS A 107 -9.49 6.85 -9.78
N ASN A 108 -8.41 6.36 -10.40
CA ASN A 108 -7.94 4.99 -10.17
C ASN A 108 -7.26 4.81 -8.82
N LEU A 109 -6.97 5.90 -8.12
CA LEU A 109 -6.28 5.87 -6.82
C LEU A 109 -7.22 6.12 -5.64
N VAL A 110 -8.51 6.30 -5.88
CA VAL A 110 -9.53 6.47 -4.82
C VAL A 110 -10.61 5.39 -4.90
N ALA A 111 -10.27 4.22 -5.39
CA ALA A 111 -11.22 3.14 -5.61
C ALA A 111 -11.76 2.56 -4.31
N GLN A 112 -12.98 2.06 -4.36
CA GLN A 112 -13.63 1.40 -3.23
C GLN A 112 -13.68 -0.11 -3.38
N THR A 113 -13.50 -0.61 -4.60
CA THR A 113 -13.54 -2.03 -4.89
C THR A 113 -12.29 -2.47 -5.64
N TYR A 114 -11.95 -3.74 -5.52
CA TYR A 114 -10.76 -4.30 -6.17
C TYR A 114 -11.01 -4.46 -7.68
N LYS A 115 -10.48 -3.54 -8.45
CA LYS A 115 -10.49 -3.62 -9.92
C LYS A 115 -9.06 -3.51 -10.43
N ALA A 116 -8.77 -4.13 -11.56
CA ALA A 116 -7.45 -4.03 -12.18
C ALA A 116 -7.05 -2.57 -12.38
N LYS A 117 -5.79 -2.28 -12.14
CA LYS A 117 -5.18 -0.95 -12.29
C LYS A 117 -5.70 0.09 -11.30
N THR A 118 -6.29 -0.32 -10.18
CA THR A 118 -6.81 0.61 -9.17
C THR A 118 -6.20 0.40 -7.80
N SER A 119 -6.32 1.42 -6.96
CA SER A 119 -5.86 1.42 -5.57
C SER A 119 -6.73 2.35 -4.75
N ASN A 120 -6.72 2.18 -3.43
CA ASN A 120 -7.35 3.12 -2.50
C ASN A 120 -6.35 4.09 -1.87
N ILE A 121 -5.12 4.13 -2.35
CA ILE A 121 -4.04 4.88 -1.70
C ILE A 121 -4.37 6.35 -1.47
N MET A 122 -4.89 7.06 -2.45
CA MET A 122 -5.19 8.49 -2.29
C MET A 122 -6.40 8.70 -1.40
N LYS A 123 -7.35 7.77 -1.39
CA LYS A 123 -8.48 7.83 -0.48
C LYS A 123 -8.03 7.75 0.97
N VAL A 124 -7.03 6.92 1.26
CA VAL A 124 -6.46 6.79 2.60
C VAL A 124 -5.66 8.05 2.95
N LEU A 125 -4.77 8.49 2.07
CA LEU A 125 -3.90 9.65 2.35
C LEU A 125 -4.68 10.96 2.48
N ASP A 126 -5.79 11.10 1.77
CA ASP A 126 -6.62 12.31 1.83
C ASP A 126 -7.30 12.50 3.19
N ARG A 127 -7.32 11.48 4.04
CA ARG A 127 -7.83 11.59 5.41
C ARG A 127 -6.89 12.35 6.33
N TYR A 128 -5.64 12.54 5.93
CA TYR A 128 -4.61 13.17 6.74
C TYR A 128 -4.29 14.55 6.21
N GLU A 129 -4.54 15.56 7.02
CA GLU A 129 -4.37 16.95 6.62
C GLU A 129 -2.92 17.25 6.23
N GLU A 130 -1.96 16.66 6.92
CA GLU A 130 -0.52 16.83 6.67
C GLU A 130 -0.09 16.28 5.31
N LEU A 131 -0.89 15.38 4.74
CA LEU A 131 -0.60 14.74 3.47
C LEU A 131 -1.52 15.24 2.35
N ASN A 132 -2.27 16.29 2.62
CA ASN A 132 -3.24 16.83 1.68
C ASN A 132 -2.54 17.36 0.43
N ARG A 133 -2.98 16.87 -0.73
CA ARG A 133 -2.40 17.22 -2.03
C ARG A 133 -3.00 18.46 -2.67
N ASN A 134 -3.95 19.08 -2.04
CA ASN A 134 -4.68 20.25 -2.58
C ASN A 134 -3.97 21.55 -2.25
N VAL A 135 -2.75 21.63 -2.62
CA VAL A 135 -1.98 22.85 -2.34
C VAL A 135 -1.75 23.63 -3.58
#